data_cce8f49451fecc0ff266bcf6e3fc7eea
#
_entry.id   cce8f49451fecc0ff266bcf6e3fc7eea
#
_cell.length_a   1.000
_cell.length_b   1.000
_cell.length_c   1.000
_cell.angle_alpha   90.00
_cell.angle_beta   90.00
_cell.angle_gamma   90.00
#
_symmetry.space_group_name_H-M   'P 1'
#
loop_
_entity.id
_entity.type
_entity.pdbx_description
1 polymer ?
#
loop_
_entity_poly.entity_id
_entity_poly.type
_entity_poly.pdbx_seq_one_letter_code
_entity_poly.pdbx_strand_id
1 'polypeptide(L)'
;MTIDLTSLQAPRAAEVELGLTKFLDPLRIPPVRKPHDSLEVTMRATHAQLHSELPPTPVWAYDGHFPGPTIEVRSGRRLRVAWRNRITGAYPATAVNLPSADMTPGPGRDGATPRATVEALPPWTVVHLHGARTGGGNDGWTENAVLPGLAQLSEYPNDQRSTTLWYHDHAMAVTALNVMAGLAGMYIIRDDEEAALHLPCGDHEIPLIVCDRNLDTDENDEYTGDLLYKKAILPPQSVPNPMVVVQPFSGPFTLVNGVIWPHLDVEARWYRFRLVNASNLRPYNFQLRDEDGALVHGALHQIGSDGGLLPAPVALDELTLQPGERADVLIDFGAFRGTSLTLVDTLPAPTGPGTSTANPDVMQFRVRSWPVHDHFRLPATLSPSFKRLTHDNLPKHEHRWLALTLITGKHPELWEMVEIDDDEVPAKLPVDGIVQVKLPGGPVKTLKRVSRDFKDAVNFYVEQDGWEQWKIINLSPALLPIPHPIHVHLVQFQALSRDNYDISTFDSSVGGTSTPITHTSAGTLSPGEQGWKDTIRVGPKELVSIGAQFGGGSGRFMFHCHILEHEDEGMMRTFVVMPEEVMALDPNMHHPHHDH
;
A
#
# COMPACT_ATOMS: atom_id res chain seq x y z
N MET A 1 -22.40 9.89 34.64
CA MET A 1 -21.64 11.00 34.08
C MET A 1 -21.20 10.54 32.69
N THR A 2 -22.00 10.84 31.68
CA THR A 2 -21.77 10.45 30.30
C THR A 2 -20.77 11.45 29.72
N ILE A 3 -19.57 10.99 29.41
CA ILE A 3 -18.55 11.84 28.75
C ILE A 3 -18.96 11.92 27.28
N ASP A 4 -19.30 13.10 26.84
CA ASP A 4 -19.59 13.43 25.45
C ASP A 4 -18.31 13.39 24.64
N LEU A 5 -18.14 12.35 23.81
CA LEU A 5 -16.97 12.13 22.96
C LEU A 5 -16.98 12.94 21.66
N THR A 6 -17.99 13.77 21.44
CA THR A 6 -18.11 14.59 20.21
C THR A 6 -17.28 15.89 20.26
N SER A 7 -16.64 16.22 21.38
CA SER A 7 -15.86 17.45 21.55
C SER A 7 -14.33 17.27 21.58
N LEU A 8 -13.82 16.05 21.36
CA LEU A 8 -12.39 15.81 21.17
C LEU A 8 -12.01 15.95 19.69
N GLN A 9 -12.22 17.13 19.12
CA GLN A 9 -11.32 17.57 18.05
C GLN A 9 -9.95 17.75 18.72
N ALA A 10 -9.04 16.80 18.45
CA ALA A 10 -7.65 16.97 18.81
C ALA A 10 -7.20 18.34 18.28
N PRO A 11 -6.50 19.16 19.08
CA PRO A 11 -5.98 20.43 18.58
C PRO A 11 -5.16 20.07 17.33
N ARG A 12 -5.44 20.77 16.22
CA ARG A 12 -4.64 20.70 14.99
C ARG A 12 -3.19 20.83 15.44
N ALA A 13 -2.39 19.79 15.27
CA ALA A 13 -0.97 19.87 15.60
C ALA A 13 -0.40 21.07 14.87
N ALA A 14 0.36 21.91 15.57
CA ALA A 14 0.95 23.10 14.97
C ALA A 14 1.76 22.66 13.74
N GLU A 15 1.54 23.33 12.61
CA GLU A 15 2.30 23.11 11.38
C GLU A 15 3.77 23.32 11.69
N VAL A 16 4.61 22.31 11.49
CA VAL A 16 6.06 22.42 11.69
C VAL A 16 6.59 23.22 10.50
N GLU A 17 7.20 24.36 10.75
CA GLU A 17 7.95 25.07 9.71
C GLU A 17 9.15 24.21 9.30
N LEU A 18 9.11 23.74 8.04
CA LEU A 18 10.16 22.90 7.47
C LEU A 18 11.19 23.71 6.68
N GLY A 19 11.09 25.05 6.66
CA GLY A 19 12.06 25.95 6.10
C GLY A 19 12.19 25.94 4.56
N LEU A 20 11.31 25.23 3.84
CA LEU A 20 11.32 25.16 2.37
C LEU A 20 10.11 25.89 1.77
N THR A 21 10.32 26.56 0.63
CA THR A 21 9.26 27.28 -0.09
C THR A 21 8.33 26.30 -0.81
N LYS A 22 7.06 26.24 -0.40
CA LYS A 22 6.06 25.36 -1.00
C LYS A 22 5.77 25.75 -2.46
N PHE A 23 5.53 24.74 -3.29
CA PHE A 23 5.13 24.88 -4.69
C PHE A 23 6.12 25.70 -5.54
N LEU A 24 7.41 25.71 -5.15
CA LEU A 24 8.46 26.40 -5.88
C LEU A 24 8.82 25.65 -7.17
N ASP A 25 8.99 24.33 -7.07
CA ASP A 25 9.46 23.49 -8.16
C ASP A 25 8.31 22.89 -8.99
N PRO A 26 8.48 22.77 -10.33
CA PRO A 26 7.49 22.10 -11.16
C PRO A 26 7.50 20.59 -10.94
N LEU A 27 6.32 19.98 -11.06
CA LEU A 27 6.16 18.53 -11.07
C LEU A 27 7.00 17.92 -12.19
N ARG A 28 7.80 16.89 -11.87
CA ARG A 28 8.52 16.10 -12.88
C ARG A 28 7.65 14.97 -13.35
N ILE A 29 7.61 14.77 -14.65
CA ILE A 29 6.93 13.61 -15.22
C ILE A 29 7.99 12.55 -15.53
N PRO A 30 7.90 11.35 -14.93
CA PRO A 30 8.83 10.26 -15.21
C PRO A 30 8.80 9.92 -16.72
N PRO A 31 9.96 9.62 -17.34
CA PRO A 31 9.99 9.26 -18.76
C PRO A 31 9.18 7.99 -19.01
N VAL A 32 8.50 7.92 -20.17
CA VAL A 32 7.68 6.77 -20.55
C VAL A 32 8.47 5.82 -21.43
N ARG A 33 8.48 4.53 -21.08
CA ARG A 33 9.05 3.45 -21.86
C ARG A 33 7.92 2.59 -22.43
N LYS A 34 7.89 2.42 -23.75
CA LYS A 34 6.88 1.60 -24.46
C LYS A 34 7.57 0.42 -25.17
N PRO A 35 8.01 -0.60 -24.42
CA PRO A 35 8.70 -1.74 -24.98
C PRO A 35 7.77 -2.62 -25.80
N HIS A 36 8.34 -3.33 -26.79
CA HIS A 36 7.59 -4.32 -27.57
C HIS A 36 7.61 -5.69 -26.89
N ASP A 37 8.75 -6.36 -26.84
CA ASP A 37 8.87 -7.74 -26.38
C ASP A 37 9.87 -7.89 -25.23
N SER A 38 10.82 -6.95 -25.12
CA SER A 38 11.84 -6.97 -24.08
C SER A 38 12.24 -5.57 -23.63
N LEU A 39 12.68 -5.48 -22.39
CA LEU A 39 13.17 -4.26 -21.76
C LEU A 39 14.33 -4.60 -20.84
N GLU A 40 15.34 -3.76 -20.85
CA GLU A 40 16.36 -3.74 -19.81
C GLU A 40 16.16 -2.49 -18.96
N VAL A 41 16.11 -2.66 -17.63
CA VAL A 41 16.05 -1.59 -16.65
C VAL A 41 17.21 -1.77 -15.68
N THR A 42 17.98 -0.70 -15.49
CA THR A 42 19.17 -0.72 -14.64
C THR A 42 18.91 0.00 -13.33
N MET A 43 19.12 -0.69 -12.21
CA MET A 43 19.17 -0.07 -10.89
C MET A 43 20.58 0.48 -10.65
N ARG A 44 20.67 1.75 -10.24
CA ARG A 44 21.97 2.40 -9.98
C ARG A 44 21.87 3.50 -8.93
N ALA A 45 22.97 3.80 -8.26
CA ALA A 45 23.10 4.99 -7.44
C ALA A 45 23.14 6.25 -8.34
N THR A 46 22.45 7.29 -7.91
CA THR A 46 22.39 8.60 -8.60
C THR A 46 22.03 9.69 -7.59
N HIS A 47 21.81 10.90 -8.07
CA HIS A 47 21.31 12.01 -7.27
C HIS A 47 20.00 12.53 -7.85
N ALA A 48 19.06 12.88 -6.97
CA ALA A 48 17.79 13.52 -7.30
C ALA A 48 17.72 14.90 -6.66
N GLN A 49 17.21 15.90 -7.38
CA GLN A 49 16.90 17.20 -6.80
C GLN A 49 15.49 17.15 -6.23
N LEU A 50 15.33 16.97 -4.92
CA LEU A 50 14.00 16.87 -4.32
C LEU A 50 13.31 18.24 -4.20
N HIS A 51 14.10 19.31 -4.02
CA HIS A 51 13.65 20.69 -3.95
C HIS A 51 14.79 21.61 -4.38
N SER A 52 14.52 22.75 -5.06
CA SER A 52 15.58 23.65 -5.56
C SER A 52 16.40 24.33 -4.46
N GLU A 53 15.83 24.46 -3.26
CA GLU A 53 16.51 25.02 -2.08
C GLU A 53 17.36 23.98 -1.31
N LEU A 54 17.38 22.70 -1.76
CA LEU A 54 18.15 21.62 -1.14
C LEU A 54 19.38 21.25 -1.96
N PRO A 55 20.44 20.71 -1.35
CA PRO A 55 21.47 19.98 -2.06
C PRO A 55 20.87 18.76 -2.79
N PRO A 56 21.53 18.26 -3.86
CA PRO A 56 21.10 17.02 -4.53
C PRO A 56 21.15 15.83 -3.58
N THR A 57 20.07 15.05 -3.53
CA THR A 57 19.87 13.91 -2.64
C THR A 57 20.41 12.62 -3.27
N PRO A 58 21.31 11.88 -2.63
CA PRO A 58 21.70 10.55 -3.07
C PRO A 58 20.49 9.59 -3.03
N VAL A 59 20.27 8.82 -4.09
CA VAL A 59 19.19 7.84 -4.21
C VAL A 59 19.62 6.61 -4.99
N TRP A 60 18.90 5.51 -4.82
CA TRP A 60 18.91 4.39 -5.77
C TRP A 60 17.75 4.57 -6.75
N ALA A 61 17.99 4.34 -8.01
CA ALA A 61 17.01 4.66 -9.02
C ALA A 61 17.01 3.67 -10.19
N TYR A 62 15.83 3.45 -10.76
CA TYR A 62 15.68 2.70 -12.00
C TYR A 62 16.01 3.60 -13.20
N ASP A 63 16.93 3.16 -14.07
CA ASP A 63 17.48 3.92 -15.21
C ASP A 63 17.99 5.32 -14.84
N GLY A 64 18.29 5.55 -13.55
CA GLY A 64 18.76 6.84 -13.02
C GLY A 64 17.68 7.89 -12.86
N HIS A 65 16.41 7.51 -12.85
CA HIS A 65 15.26 8.37 -12.60
C HIS A 65 14.64 8.05 -11.23
N PHE A 66 14.26 9.08 -10.50
CA PHE A 66 13.56 9.00 -9.22
C PHE A 66 12.27 9.83 -9.28
N PRO A 67 11.09 9.17 -9.24
CA PRO A 67 10.89 7.72 -9.37
C PRO A 67 11.30 7.19 -10.76
N GLY A 68 11.34 5.85 -10.87
CA GLY A 68 11.71 5.16 -12.11
C GLY A 68 10.80 5.48 -13.30
N PRO A 69 11.21 5.14 -14.53
CA PRO A 69 10.41 5.35 -15.72
C PRO A 69 9.03 4.72 -15.63
N THR A 70 8.01 5.37 -16.19
CA THR A 70 6.71 4.72 -16.42
C THR A 70 6.83 3.71 -17.56
N ILE A 71 6.55 2.44 -17.28
CA ILE A 71 6.52 1.39 -18.32
C ILE A 71 5.07 1.26 -18.80
N GLU A 72 4.84 1.41 -20.11
CA GLU A 72 3.50 1.31 -20.70
C GLU A 72 3.44 0.16 -21.70
N VAL A 73 2.49 -0.74 -21.52
CA VAL A 73 2.28 -1.93 -22.36
C VAL A 73 0.81 -2.10 -22.74
N ARG A 74 0.55 -2.98 -23.71
CA ARG A 74 -0.82 -3.41 -24.04
C ARG A 74 -1.15 -4.76 -23.41
N SER A 75 -2.41 -4.89 -22.98
CA SER A 75 -3.00 -6.15 -22.52
C SER A 75 -2.76 -7.28 -23.55
N GLY A 76 -2.42 -8.46 -23.05
CA GLY A 76 -2.08 -9.63 -23.85
C GLY A 76 -0.72 -9.58 -24.54
N ARG A 77 0.06 -8.51 -24.37
CA ARG A 77 1.42 -8.40 -24.90
C ARG A 77 2.44 -8.82 -23.86
N ARG A 78 3.04 -9.97 -24.06
CA ARG A 78 4.11 -10.48 -23.20
C ARG A 78 5.33 -9.57 -23.25
N LEU A 79 5.87 -9.24 -22.06
CA LEU A 79 7.10 -8.46 -21.92
C LEU A 79 8.12 -9.23 -21.07
N ARG A 80 9.36 -9.34 -21.56
CA ARG A 80 10.51 -9.82 -20.80
C ARG A 80 11.31 -8.66 -20.29
N VAL A 81 11.57 -8.61 -18.98
CA VAL A 81 12.35 -7.54 -18.37
C VAL A 81 13.58 -8.11 -17.70
N ALA A 82 14.74 -7.52 -18.02
CA ALA A 82 15.98 -7.73 -17.29
C ALA A 82 16.19 -6.58 -16.31
N TRP A 83 15.97 -6.83 -15.02
CA TRP A 83 16.22 -5.89 -13.94
C TRP A 83 17.68 -6.04 -13.50
N ARG A 84 18.55 -5.14 -13.97
CA ARG A 84 19.99 -5.23 -13.71
C ARG A 84 20.38 -4.45 -12.48
N ASN A 85 20.94 -5.12 -11.49
CA ASN A 85 21.54 -4.45 -10.35
C ASN A 85 22.96 -3.98 -10.70
N ARG A 86 23.13 -2.66 -10.81
CA ARG A 86 24.41 -1.96 -10.99
C ARG A 86 24.62 -0.87 -9.94
N ILE A 87 23.99 -1.04 -8.80
CA ILE A 87 24.15 -0.12 -7.67
C ILE A 87 25.58 -0.27 -7.14
N THR A 88 26.23 0.86 -6.88
CA THR A 88 27.56 0.94 -6.30
C THR A 88 27.58 1.98 -5.18
N GLY A 89 28.51 1.88 -4.26
CA GLY A 89 28.63 2.80 -3.13
C GLY A 89 27.85 2.34 -1.89
N ALA A 90 27.81 3.20 -0.89
CA ALA A 90 27.09 2.96 0.35
C ALA A 90 25.56 3.10 0.16
N TYR A 91 24.81 2.68 1.16
CA TYR A 91 23.37 2.91 1.23
C TYR A 91 23.08 4.43 1.27
N PRO A 92 22.11 4.94 0.48
CA PRO A 92 21.97 6.39 0.24
C PRO A 92 21.22 7.16 1.32
N ALA A 93 20.85 6.52 2.42
CA ALA A 93 20.15 7.18 3.52
C ALA A 93 20.81 6.90 4.86
N THR A 94 20.81 7.90 5.73
CA THR A 94 21.18 7.72 7.14
C THR A 94 20.02 7.09 7.90
N ALA A 95 20.26 5.98 8.60
CA ALA A 95 19.24 5.35 9.44
C ALA A 95 19.55 5.55 10.92
N VAL A 96 18.56 5.98 11.68
CA VAL A 96 18.66 6.18 13.13
C VAL A 96 17.49 5.53 13.87
N ASN A 97 17.76 5.10 15.12
CA ASN A 97 16.72 4.67 16.05
C ASN A 97 16.63 5.71 17.18
N LEU A 98 15.45 6.22 17.42
CA LEU A 98 15.22 7.17 18.50
C LEU A 98 14.65 6.47 19.74
N PRO A 99 15.11 6.81 20.94
CA PRO A 99 14.44 6.40 22.16
C PRO A 99 13.09 7.12 22.25
N SER A 100 12.06 6.42 22.63
CA SER A 100 10.64 6.72 22.44
C SER A 100 10.08 7.99 23.05
N ALA A 101 10.71 8.58 24.04
CA ALA A 101 10.04 9.57 24.89
C ALA A 101 10.07 11.00 24.31
N ASP A 102 11.06 11.32 23.50
CA ASP A 102 11.35 12.70 23.05
C ASP A 102 11.42 12.81 21.51
N MET A 103 10.65 12.01 20.80
CA MET A 103 10.73 11.98 19.35
C MET A 103 10.03 13.17 18.73
N THR A 104 10.82 14.04 18.15
CA THR A 104 10.30 15.01 17.20
C THR A 104 10.21 14.35 15.82
N PRO A 105 9.06 14.47 15.17
CA PRO A 105 8.88 13.93 13.81
C PRO A 105 9.61 14.73 12.73
N GLY A 106 10.34 15.75 13.11
CA GLY A 106 11.01 16.69 12.22
C GLY A 106 12.25 16.13 11.52
N PRO A 107 12.86 16.95 10.64
CA PRO A 107 14.18 16.70 10.06
C PRO A 107 15.28 16.54 11.11
N GLY A 108 16.42 15.99 10.67
CA GLY A 108 17.59 15.81 11.54
C GLY A 108 17.48 14.61 12.50
N ARG A 109 18.61 14.28 13.11
CA ARG A 109 18.81 13.02 13.86
C ARG A 109 18.38 13.07 15.32
N ASP A 110 18.02 14.24 15.87
CA ASP A 110 17.73 14.46 17.30
C ASP A 110 18.83 13.90 18.23
N GLY A 111 20.10 14.02 17.81
CA GLY A 111 21.24 13.47 18.54
C GLY A 111 21.43 11.95 18.44
N ALA A 112 20.61 11.26 17.67
CA ALA A 112 20.75 9.80 17.49
C ALA A 112 21.96 9.44 16.62
N THR A 113 22.63 8.36 16.97
CA THR A 113 23.79 7.85 16.23
C THR A 113 23.33 7.05 15.01
N PRO A 114 23.92 7.27 13.81
CA PRO A 114 23.67 6.47 12.63
C PRO A 114 23.93 4.98 12.86
N ARG A 115 23.10 4.16 12.25
CA ARG A 115 23.21 2.70 12.30
C ARG A 115 24.21 2.20 11.28
N ALA A 116 25.46 1.96 11.70
CA ALA A 116 26.53 1.43 10.84
C ALA A 116 26.14 0.14 10.10
N THR A 117 25.24 -0.67 10.66
CA THR A 117 24.73 -1.89 10.01
C THR A 117 23.88 -1.59 8.76
N VAL A 118 23.19 -0.45 8.72
CA VAL A 118 22.43 -0.02 7.53
C VAL A 118 23.36 0.60 6.50
N GLU A 119 24.30 1.42 6.92
CA GLU A 119 25.31 2.01 6.02
C GLU A 119 26.13 0.93 5.27
N ALA A 120 26.37 -0.22 5.92
CA ALA A 120 27.12 -1.33 5.39
C ALA A 120 26.29 -2.34 4.58
N LEU A 121 24.98 -2.11 4.40
CA LEU A 121 24.13 -3.04 3.64
C LEU A 121 24.59 -3.15 2.19
N PRO A 122 24.78 -4.36 1.67
CA PRO A 122 25.01 -4.54 0.25
C PRO A 122 23.71 -4.19 -0.51
N PRO A 123 23.81 -3.64 -1.73
CA PRO A 123 22.63 -3.43 -2.57
C PRO A 123 22.04 -4.77 -3.03
N TRP A 124 21.19 -5.36 -2.22
CA TRP A 124 20.51 -6.62 -2.44
C TRP A 124 19.06 -6.33 -2.82
N THR A 125 18.69 -6.61 -4.08
CA THR A 125 17.45 -6.11 -4.68
C THR A 125 16.70 -7.21 -5.40
N VAL A 126 15.37 -7.19 -5.30
CA VAL A 126 14.46 -7.96 -6.15
C VAL A 126 13.25 -7.10 -6.52
N VAL A 127 12.87 -7.13 -7.77
CA VAL A 127 11.75 -6.31 -8.26
C VAL A 127 10.47 -7.14 -8.27
N HIS A 128 9.46 -6.63 -7.60
CA HIS A 128 8.08 -7.09 -7.68
C HIS A 128 7.27 -6.13 -8.58
N LEU A 129 6.49 -6.67 -9.50
CA LEU A 129 5.50 -5.90 -10.25
C LEU A 129 4.14 -6.03 -9.56
N HIS A 130 3.86 -5.11 -8.66
CA HIS A 130 2.69 -5.08 -7.79
C HIS A 130 1.39 -5.00 -8.59
N GLY A 131 0.53 -6.00 -8.40
CA GLY A 131 -0.74 -6.15 -9.10
C GLY A 131 -0.66 -6.93 -10.41
N ALA A 132 0.50 -7.46 -10.78
CA ALA A 132 0.66 -8.25 -11.99
C ALA A 132 0.11 -9.67 -11.85
N ARG A 133 -0.57 -10.15 -12.88
CA ARG A 133 -0.88 -11.57 -13.08
C ARG A 133 0.28 -12.23 -13.81
N THR A 134 1.08 -13.00 -13.09
CA THR A 134 2.28 -13.66 -13.64
C THR A 134 2.57 -14.97 -12.91
N GLY A 135 3.45 -15.82 -13.45
CA GLY A 135 3.87 -17.04 -12.73
C GLY A 135 4.80 -16.72 -11.55
N GLY A 136 4.75 -17.51 -10.48
CA GLY A 136 5.51 -17.27 -9.25
C GLY A 136 7.02 -17.13 -9.43
N GLY A 137 7.60 -17.72 -10.48
CA GLY A 137 9.02 -17.52 -10.83
C GLY A 137 9.37 -16.13 -11.38
N ASN A 138 8.36 -15.33 -11.77
CA ASN A 138 8.52 -13.98 -12.35
C ASN A 138 8.04 -12.87 -11.42
N ASP A 139 7.40 -13.23 -10.30
CA ASP A 139 6.71 -12.33 -9.40
C ASP A 139 7.65 -11.51 -8.48
N GLY A 140 8.93 -11.88 -8.42
CA GLY A 140 9.89 -11.22 -7.52
C GLY A 140 9.88 -11.83 -6.13
N TRP A 141 10.14 -13.14 -6.04
CA TRP A 141 10.23 -13.83 -4.76
C TRP A 141 11.27 -13.21 -3.84
N THR A 142 10.87 -12.81 -2.64
CA THR A 142 11.61 -11.94 -1.71
C THR A 142 13.03 -12.42 -1.38
N GLU A 143 13.28 -13.74 -1.35
CA GLU A 143 14.59 -14.34 -1.08
C GLU A 143 15.47 -14.51 -2.34
N ASN A 144 14.91 -14.27 -3.54
CA ASN A 144 15.62 -14.37 -4.81
C ASN A 144 16.30 -13.06 -5.24
N ALA A 145 16.58 -12.18 -4.28
CA ALA A 145 17.24 -10.92 -4.58
C ALA A 145 18.65 -11.10 -5.14
N VAL A 146 19.06 -10.15 -5.95
CA VAL A 146 20.35 -10.18 -6.68
C VAL A 146 21.29 -9.10 -6.18
N LEU A 147 22.59 -9.43 -6.14
CA LEU A 147 23.68 -8.51 -5.82
C LEU A 147 24.13 -7.71 -7.07
N PRO A 148 24.91 -6.63 -6.90
CA PRO A 148 25.49 -5.87 -8.00
C PRO A 148 26.24 -6.74 -9.01
N GLY A 149 26.01 -6.45 -10.28
CA GLY A 149 26.58 -7.23 -11.40
C GLY A 149 25.65 -8.34 -11.92
N LEU A 150 24.60 -8.70 -11.17
CA LEU A 150 23.61 -9.70 -11.55
C LEU A 150 22.33 -9.04 -12.08
N ALA A 151 21.39 -9.86 -12.59
CA ALA A 151 20.09 -9.41 -13.05
C ALA A 151 19.02 -10.43 -12.65
N GLN A 152 17.86 -9.91 -12.22
CA GLN A 152 16.61 -10.66 -12.18
C GLN A 152 16.01 -10.64 -13.59
N LEU A 153 15.52 -11.78 -14.04
CA LEU A 153 14.80 -11.92 -15.30
C LEU A 153 13.33 -12.22 -14.99
N SER A 154 12.43 -11.41 -15.51
CA SER A 154 10.99 -11.57 -15.33
C SER A 154 10.28 -11.58 -16.67
N GLU A 155 9.24 -12.39 -16.80
CA GLU A 155 8.35 -12.42 -17.95
C GLU A 155 6.93 -12.12 -17.49
N TYR A 156 6.36 -11.02 -17.99
CA TYR A 156 5.01 -10.57 -17.66
C TYR A 156 4.08 -10.85 -18.85
N PRO A 157 3.08 -11.72 -18.72
CA PRO A 157 2.09 -11.99 -19.79
C PRO A 157 1.26 -10.75 -20.13
N ASN A 158 1.02 -9.88 -19.16
CA ASN A 158 0.14 -8.71 -19.26
C ASN A 158 -1.29 -9.06 -19.70
N ASP A 159 -1.77 -10.26 -19.39
CA ASP A 159 -3.08 -10.79 -19.81
C ASP A 159 -4.22 -10.34 -18.89
N GLN A 160 -4.15 -9.11 -18.42
CA GLN A 160 -5.12 -8.50 -17.54
C GLN A 160 -5.69 -7.22 -18.14
N ARG A 161 -6.81 -6.74 -17.58
CA ARG A 161 -7.46 -5.50 -18.04
C ARG A 161 -6.57 -4.28 -17.84
N SER A 162 -6.93 -3.17 -18.50
CA SER A 162 -6.22 -1.90 -18.32
C SER A 162 -6.21 -1.48 -16.87
N THR A 163 -5.03 -1.12 -16.37
CA THR A 163 -4.85 -0.73 -14.97
C THR A 163 -3.52 0.00 -14.75
N THR A 164 -3.43 0.64 -13.59
CA THR A 164 -2.20 1.20 -13.06
C THR A 164 -1.59 0.22 -12.07
N LEU A 165 -0.46 -0.35 -12.43
CA LEU A 165 0.42 -1.12 -11.56
C LEU A 165 1.62 -0.27 -11.17
N TRP A 166 2.45 -0.78 -10.29
CA TRP A 166 3.74 -0.19 -9.97
C TRP A 166 4.77 -1.27 -9.69
N TYR A 167 6.04 -0.97 -9.91
CA TYR A 167 7.12 -1.89 -9.59
C TYR A 167 7.99 -1.29 -8.51
N HIS A 168 8.38 -2.12 -7.55
CA HIS A 168 9.19 -1.70 -6.42
C HIS A 168 10.10 -2.84 -5.95
N ASP A 169 11.07 -2.50 -5.14
CA ASP A 169 11.90 -3.50 -4.49
C ASP A 169 11.10 -4.29 -3.44
N HIS A 170 11.41 -5.59 -3.35
CA HIS A 170 10.74 -6.51 -2.43
C HIS A 170 11.74 -7.47 -1.76
N ALA A 171 12.99 -7.03 -1.57
CA ALA A 171 14.03 -7.89 -1.02
C ALA A 171 13.83 -8.14 0.49
N MET A 172 13.93 -9.40 0.90
CA MET A 172 13.68 -9.87 2.26
C MET A 172 14.36 -9.01 3.32
N ALA A 173 13.58 -8.55 4.30
CA ALA A 173 13.98 -7.75 5.45
C ALA A 173 14.58 -6.36 5.15
N VAL A 174 14.53 -5.92 3.89
CA VAL A 174 15.04 -4.60 3.46
C VAL A 174 14.13 -3.89 2.46
N THR A 175 12.90 -4.37 2.23
CA THR A 175 11.92 -3.73 1.36
C THR A 175 11.72 -2.27 1.75
N ALA A 176 11.48 -1.99 3.03
CA ALA A 176 11.27 -0.64 3.55
C ALA A 176 12.45 0.29 3.26
N LEU A 177 13.67 -0.22 3.41
CA LEU A 177 14.90 0.53 3.14
C LEU A 177 15.09 0.79 1.63
N ASN A 178 14.91 -0.23 0.79
CA ASN A 178 15.14 -0.12 -0.64
C ASN A 178 14.10 0.78 -1.35
N VAL A 179 12.84 0.73 -0.92
CA VAL A 179 11.80 1.66 -1.40
C VAL A 179 12.07 3.08 -0.89
N MET A 180 12.49 3.22 0.38
CA MET A 180 12.93 4.51 0.93
C MET A 180 14.09 5.10 0.13
N ALA A 181 15.04 4.28 -0.29
CA ALA A 181 16.19 4.68 -1.11
C ALA A 181 15.80 5.14 -2.53
N GLY A 182 14.60 4.77 -3.02
CA GLY A 182 14.05 5.28 -4.28
C GLY A 182 13.67 4.21 -5.31
N LEU A 183 13.69 2.93 -4.97
CA LEU A 183 13.40 1.84 -5.91
C LEU A 183 11.88 1.63 -6.07
N ALA A 184 11.22 2.56 -6.79
CA ALA A 184 9.82 2.52 -7.18
C ALA A 184 9.58 3.17 -8.54
N GLY A 185 8.60 2.67 -9.32
CA GLY A 185 8.17 3.25 -10.59
C GLY A 185 6.80 2.73 -11.03
N MET A 186 6.15 3.43 -11.95
CA MET A 186 4.80 3.10 -12.42
C MET A 186 4.83 2.16 -13.62
N TYR A 187 3.82 1.27 -13.71
CA TYR A 187 3.61 0.40 -14.85
C TYR A 187 2.13 0.47 -15.28
N ILE A 188 1.87 0.72 -16.55
CA ILE A 188 0.51 0.93 -17.06
C ILE A 188 0.20 -0.14 -18.11
N ILE A 189 -0.90 -0.85 -17.92
CA ILE A 189 -1.47 -1.73 -18.94
C ILE A 189 -2.62 -1.02 -19.62
N ARG A 190 -2.65 -1.05 -20.96
CA ARG A 190 -3.71 -0.51 -21.81
C ARG A 190 -4.48 -1.61 -22.47
N ASP A 191 -5.79 -1.48 -22.61
CA ASP A 191 -6.64 -2.40 -23.38
C ASP A 191 -7.60 -1.67 -24.33
N ASP A 192 -8.43 -2.41 -25.04
CA ASP A 192 -9.37 -1.84 -26.00
C ASP A 192 -10.60 -1.23 -25.32
N GLU A 193 -10.98 -1.72 -24.12
CA GLU A 193 -12.09 -1.16 -23.34
C GLU A 193 -11.76 0.26 -22.88
N GLU A 194 -10.57 0.48 -22.31
CA GLU A 194 -10.07 1.81 -21.96
C GLU A 194 -9.94 2.72 -23.21
N ALA A 195 -9.37 2.20 -24.28
CA ALA A 195 -9.16 2.98 -25.51
C ALA A 195 -10.47 3.51 -26.11
N ALA A 196 -11.56 2.74 -26.00
CA ALA A 196 -12.89 3.14 -26.51
C ALA A 196 -13.52 4.32 -25.74
N LEU A 197 -13.05 4.61 -24.53
CA LEU A 197 -13.55 5.71 -23.70
C LEU A 197 -12.98 7.08 -24.10
N HIS A 198 -11.93 7.12 -24.90
CA HIS A 198 -11.24 8.36 -25.30
C HIS A 198 -10.92 9.29 -24.11
N LEU A 199 -10.49 8.71 -23.00
CA LEU A 199 -10.10 9.45 -21.80
C LEU A 199 -8.95 10.44 -22.08
N PRO A 200 -8.78 11.50 -21.27
CA PRO A 200 -7.62 12.37 -21.38
C PRO A 200 -6.32 11.56 -21.44
N CYS A 201 -5.46 11.85 -22.39
CA CYS A 201 -4.23 11.10 -22.69
C CYS A 201 -3.09 12.04 -23.08
N GLY A 202 -1.89 11.50 -23.29
CA GLY A 202 -0.70 12.29 -23.61
C GLY A 202 -0.37 13.27 -22.49
N ASP A 203 -0.23 14.55 -22.82
CA ASP A 203 0.10 15.62 -21.87
C ASP A 203 -1.02 15.88 -20.82
N HIS A 204 -2.20 15.27 -21.00
CA HIS A 204 -3.33 15.38 -20.09
C HIS A 204 -3.57 14.10 -19.27
N GLU A 205 -2.63 13.14 -19.30
CA GLU A 205 -2.62 11.97 -18.45
C GLU A 205 -1.30 11.94 -17.66
N ILE A 206 -1.41 12.17 -16.36
CA ILE A 206 -0.26 12.45 -15.49
C ILE A 206 -0.11 11.33 -14.46
N PRO A 207 1.03 10.62 -14.45
CA PRO A 207 1.36 9.71 -13.36
C PRO A 207 1.72 10.51 -12.10
N LEU A 208 1.20 10.13 -10.94
CA LEU A 208 1.51 10.71 -9.65
C LEU A 208 1.92 9.60 -8.68
N ILE A 209 3.23 9.45 -8.47
CA ILE A 209 3.77 8.57 -7.42
C ILE A 209 3.99 9.44 -6.18
N VAL A 210 3.16 9.22 -5.17
CA VAL A 210 3.18 9.98 -3.92
C VAL A 210 3.88 9.16 -2.86
N CYS A 211 4.82 9.77 -2.14
CA CYS A 211 5.48 9.17 -1.00
C CYS A 211 5.93 10.24 -0.01
N ASP A 212 6.35 9.81 1.17
CA ASP A 212 6.90 10.71 2.17
C ASP A 212 8.40 10.41 2.40
N ARG A 213 9.15 11.45 2.76
CA ARG A 213 10.59 11.35 3.09
C ARG A 213 10.92 12.23 4.28
N ASN A 214 12.04 11.91 4.92
CA ASN A 214 12.70 12.78 5.89
C ASN A 214 14.12 13.08 5.42
N LEU A 215 14.65 14.22 5.85
CA LEU A 215 15.96 14.74 5.48
C LEU A 215 16.83 14.92 6.70
N ASP A 216 18.11 14.66 6.51
CA ASP A 216 19.12 14.89 7.54
C ASP A 216 19.56 16.34 7.57
N THR A 217 20.03 16.78 8.75
CA THR A 217 20.60 18.10 8.95
C THR A 217 22.01 17.98 9.53
N ASP A 218 22.80 19.05 9.35
CA ASP A 218 24.11 19.19 9.97
C ASP A 218 24.01 19.75 11.40
N GLU A 219 25.16 20.11 11.99
CA GLU A 219 25.27 20.66 13.34
C GLU A 219 24.68 22.08 13.49
N ASN A 220 24.36 22.77 12.39
CA ASN A 220 23.72 24.08 12.36
C ASN A 220 22.24 24.00 12.00
N ASP A 221 21.65 22.80 11.98
CA ASP A 221 20.28 22.50 11.53
C ASP A 221 20.03 22.80 10.04
N GLU A 222 21.10 22.90 9.22
CA GLU A 222 20.97 23.08 7.78
C GLU A 222 20.85 21.72 7.07
N TYR A 223 19.98 21.63 6.04
CA TYR A 223 19.75 20.39 5.29
C TYR A 223 21.00 19.93 4.55
N THR A 224 21.42 18.69 4.79
CA THR A 224 22.53 18.08 4.05
C THR A 224 22.13 17.58 2.65
N GLY A 225 20.84 17.40 2.42
CA GLY A 225 20.29 16.75 1.23
C GLY A 225 20.18 15.23 1.37
N ASP A 226 20.75 14.63 2.40
CA ASP A 226 20.70 13.19 2.62
C ASP A 226 19.33 12.73 3.14
N LEU A 227 18.88 11.58 2.67
CA LEU A 227 17.67 10.92 3.20
C LEU A 227 17.93 10.44 4.63
N LEU A 228 16.93 10.64 5.49
CA LEU A 228 16.94 10.19 6.89
C LEU A 228 15.85 9.14 7.13
N TYR A 229 16.26 7.92 7.45
CA TYR A 229 15.36 6.84 7.85
C TYR A 229 15.30 6.75 9.39
N LYS A 230 14.24 7.32 9.96
CA LYS A 230 14.09 7.57 11.39
C LYS A 230 13.03 6.64 11.96
N LYS A 231 13.43 5.68 12.80
CA LYS A 231 12.54 4.75 13.48
C LYS A 231 12.42 5.07 14.96
N ALA A 232 11.21 4.89 15.50
CA ALA A 232 10.97 4.93 16.93
C ALA A 232 11.07 3.54 17.54
N ILE A 233 11.83 3.45 18.63
CA ILE A 233 11.78 2.30 19.51
C ILE A 233 11.05 2.74 20.78
N LEU A 234 9.80 2.30 20.95
CA LEU A 234 9.01 2.63 22.11
C LEU A 234 9.47 1.78 23.31
N PRO A 235 10.02 2.37 24.39
CA PRO A 235 10.27 1.62 25.60
C PRO A 235 8.95 1.26 26.28
N PRO A 236 8.96 0.19 27.04
CA PRO A 236 7.81 -0.32 27.74
C PRO A 236 7.49 0.51 28.97
N GLN A 237 6.77 1.62 28.86
CA GLN A 237 6.52 2.50 30.01
C GLN A 237 5.17 2.35 30.68
N SER A 238 4.23 1.53 30.22
CA SER A 238 2.90 1.51 30.82
C SER A 238 2.15 0.18 30.77
N VAL A 239 2.79 -0.90 30.39
CA VAL A 239 2.21 -2.25 30.41
C VAL A 239 3.09 -3.20 31.23
N PRO A 240 2.52 -4.19 31.92
CA PRO A 240 3.27 -5.06 32.86
C PRO A 240 4.38 -5.93 32.24
N ASN A 241 4.55 -5.92 30.94
CA ASN A 241 5.62 -6.61 30.21
C ASN A 241 6.28 -5.69 29.19
N PRO A 242 7.61 -5.69 29.06
CA PRO A 242 8.34 -4.82 28.15
C PRO A 242 8.03 -5.15 26.69
N MET A 243 7.17 -4.36 26.07
CA MET A 243 6.89 -4.43 24.65
C MET A 243 7.82 -3.44 23.93
N VAL A 244 8.73 -3.95 23.11
CA VAL A 244 9.48 -3.11 22.16
C VAL A 244 8.60 -2.97 20.92
N VAL A 245 7.90 -1.87 20.78
CA VAL A 245 7.19 -1.53 19.55
C VAL A 245 8.12 -0.69 18.70
N VAL A 246 8.44 -1.20 17.53
CA VAL A 246 9.11 -0.41 16.50
C VAL A 246 8.02 0.30 15.70
N GLN A 247 8.06 1.62 15.68
CA GLN A 247 7.14 2.38 14.86
C GLN A 247 7.68 2.46 13.43
N PRO A 248 6.86 2.14 12.41
CA PRO A 248 7.23 2.28 11.01
C PRO A 248 7.59 3.73 10.65
N PHE A 249 8.38 3.88 9.59
CA PHE A 249 8.82 5.19 9.11
C PHE A 249 7.66 6.02 8.55
N SER A 250 7.62 7.29 8.94
CA SER A 250 6.83 8.33 8.29
C SER A 250 7.61 9.64 8.29
N GLY A 251 7.71 10.31 7.14
CA GLY A 251 8.48 11.53 6.96
C GLY A 251 7.62 12.81 6.95
N PRO A 252 8.21 13.98 7.22
CA PRO A 252 7.51 15.27 7.22
C PRO A 252 7.28 15.82 5.81
N PHE A 253 8.06 15.39 4.83
CA PHE A 253 7.99 15.89 3.46
C PHE A 253 7.18 14.95 2.58
N THR A 254 6.09 15.46 2.00
CA THR A 254 5.36 14.75 0.94
C THR A 254 6.00 15.07 -0.41
N LEU A 255 6.36 14.02 -1.14
CA LEU A 255 6.90 14.08 -2.49
C LEU A 255 5.88 13.59 -3.50
N VAL A 256 5.79 14.28 -4.62
CA VAL A 256 5.08 13.79 -5.81
C VAL A 256 6.08 13.69 -6.96
N ASN A 257 6.22 12.51 -7.52
CA ASN A 257 7.22 12.21 -8.56
C ASN A 257 8.65 12.67 -8.18
N GLY A 258 9.03 12.50 -6.92
CA GLY A 258 10.36 12.84 -6.43
C GLY A 258 10.61 14.34 -6.23
N VAL A 259 9.57 15.16 -6.18
CA VAL A 259 9.66 16.61 -5.87
C VAL A 259 8.81 16.89 -4.62
N ILE A 260 9.38 17.63 -3.68
CA ILE A 260 8.70 18.08 -2.46
C ILE A 260 7.71 19.19 -2.85
N TRP A 261 6.42 18.99 -2.53
CA TRP A 261 5.33 19.95 -2.78
C TRP A 261 5.39 20.63 -4.15
N PRO A 262 5.36 19.89 -5.27
CA PRO A 262 5.51 20.52 -6.58
C PRO A 262 4.27 21.31 -7.01
N HIS A 263 4.44 22.14 -8.04
CA HIS A 263 3.31 22.65 -8.79
C HIS A 263 3.22 22.03 -10.19
N LEU A 264 2.00 21.99 -10.73
CA LEU A 264 1.74 21.61 -12.12
C LEU A 264 0.92 22.71 -12.81
N ASP A 265 1.44 23.26 -13.89
CA ASP A 265 0.67 24.14 -14.78
C ASP A 265 -0.29 23.28 -15.60
N VAL A 266 -1.59 23.55 -15.51
CA VAL A 266 -2.63 22.85 -16.24
C VAL A 266 -3.46 23.80 -17.09
N GLU A 267 -3.99 23.29 -18.20
CA GLU A 267 -4.99 24.00 -19.00
C GLU A 267 -6.38 23.90 -18.32
N ALA A 268 -7.28 24.84 -18.64
CA ALA A 268 -8.66 24.83 -18.13
C ALA A 268 -9.50 23.75 -18.86
N ARG A 269 -9.22 22.49 -18.59
CA ARG A 269 -9.82 21.29 -19.21
C ARG A 269 -9.68 20.06 -18.32
N TRP A 270 -10.24 18.93 -18.78
CA TRP A 270 -10.11 17.64 -18.11
C TRP A 270 -8.68 17.09 -18.19
N TYR A 271 -8.20 16.61 -17.03
CA TYR A 271 -6.97 15.83 -16.87
C TYR A 271 -7.26 14.49 -16.21
N ARG A 272 -6.42 13.51 -16.49
CA ARG A 272 -6.41 12.20 -15.87
C ARG A 272 -5.15 12.05 -15.01
N PHE A 273 -5.32 11.67 -13.78
CA PHE A 273 -4.22 11.43 -12.84
C PHE A 273 -4.23 9.96 -12.41
N ARG A 274 -3.08 9.31 -12.57
CA ARG A 274 -2.86 7.95 -12.10
C ARG A 274 -2.06 8.01 -10.83
N LEU A 275 -2.72 7.82 -9.69
CA LEU A 275 -2.12 7.94 -8.37
C LEU A 275 -1.64 6.59 -7.87
N VAL A 276 -0.45 6.58 -7.25
CA VAL A 276 0.12 5.46 -6.49
C VAL A 276 0.59 6.00 -5.15
N ASN A 277 0.17 5.38 -4.05
CA ASN A 277 0.78 5.63 -2.75
C ASN A 277 1.98 4.69 -2.56
N ALA A 278 3.19 5.24 -2.70
CA ALA A 278 4.47 4.55 -2.55
C ALA A 278 5.17 4.88 -1.21
N SER A 279 4.42 5.27 -0.19
CA SER A 279 4.94 5.50 1.17
C SER A 279 5.17 4.19 1.91
N ASN A 280 6.09 4.19 2.86
CA ASN A 280 6.34 3.03 3.72
C ASN A 280 5.13 2.72 4.63
N LEU A 281 4.62 3.74 5.32
CA LEU A 281 3.52 3.63 6.28
C LEU A 281 2.34 4.54 5.91
N ARG A 282 2.60 5.75 5.42
CA ARG A 282 1.65 6.85 5.45
C ARG A 282 0.47 6.63 4.50
N PRO A 283 -0.77 6.54 4.99
CA PRO A 283 -1.95 6.68 4.16
C PRO A 283 -2.16 8.16 3.82
N TYR A 284 -2.87 8.43 2.73
CA TYR A 284 -3.31 9.78 2.35
C TYR A 284 -4.82 9.82 2.20
N ASN A 285 -5.42 10.95 2.58
CA ASN A 285 -6.80 11.28 2.26
C ASN A 285 -6.82 12.61 1.48
N PHE A 286 -6.81 12.50 0.17
CA PHE A 286 -6.68 13.64 -0.72
C PHE A 286 -7.98 14.41 -0.83
N GLN A 287 -7.89 15.75 -0.71
CA GLN A 287 -8.94 16.71 -1.03
C GLN A 287 -8.39 17.79 -1.94
N LEU A 288 -9.22 18.33 -2.84
CA LEU A 288 -8.87 19.48 -3.65
C LEU A 288 -9.45 20.76 -3.01
N ARG A 289 -8.61 21.76 -2.82
CA ARG A 289 -8.98 23.04 -2.21
C ARG A 289 -8.67 24.21 -3.14
N ASP A 290 -9.51 25.24 -3.09
CA ASP A 290 -9.29 26.48 -3.83
C ASP A 290 -8.28 27.41 -3.13
N GLU A 291 -8.06 28.61 -3.70
CA GLU A 291 -7.13 29.61 -3.16
C GLU A 291 -7.52 30.14 -1.77
N ASP A 292 -8.80 30.10 -1.42
CA ASP A 292 -9.31 30.47 -0.11
C ASP A 292 -9.26 29.31 0.91
N GLY A 293 -8.79 28.14 0.47
CA GLY A 293 -8.71 26.91 1.27
C GLY A 293 -10.04 26.18 1.40
N ALA A 294 -11.08 26.58 0.66
CA ALA A 294 -12.36 25.92 0.67
C ALA A 294 -12.32 24.62 -0.14
N LEU A 295 -13.10 23.61 0.30
CA LEU A 295 -13.20 22.33 -0.40
C LEU A 295 -13.88 22.51 -1.76
N VAL A 296 -13.28 21.96 -2.80
CA VAL A 296 -13.90 21.86 -4.14
C VAL A 296 -14.71 20.57 -4.19
N HIS A 297 -16.01 20.70 -3.95
CA HIS A 297 -16.90 19.54 -3.87
C HIS A 297 -17.00 18.74 -5.16
N GLY A 298 -16.93 17.40 -5.05
CA GLY A 298 -17.08 16.48 -6.16
C GLY A 298 -15.99 16.57 -7.23
N ALA A 299 -14.84 17.20 -6.92
CA ALA A 299 -13.79 17.49 -7.89
C ALA A 299 -13.00 16.25 -8.34
N LEU A 300 -12.91 15.25 -7.48
CA LEU A 300 -12.15 14.02 -7.74
C LEU A 300 -13.09 12.97 -8.34
N HIS A 301 -13.08 12.82 -9.67
CA HIS A 301 -13.87 11.78 -10.33
C HIS A 301 -13.07 10.50 -10.41
N GLN A 302 -13.25 9.59 -9.45
CA GLN A 302 -12.58 8.30 -9.48
C GLN A 302 -13.16 7.44 -10.61
N ILE A 303 -12.31 6.96 -11.50
CA ILE A 303 -12.65 6.11 -12.63
C ILE A 303 -12.03 4.73 -12.59
N GLY A 304 -11.05 4.52 -11.70
CA GLY A 304 -10.37 3.24 -11.53
C GLY A 304 -9.80 3.03 -10.14
N SER A 305 -9.53 1.78 -9.82
CA SER A 305 -8.85 1.31 -8.61
C SER A 305 -7.66 0.44 -8.98
N ASP A 306 -7.07 -0.30 -8.02
CA ASP A 306 -5.86 -1.12 -8.24
C ASP A 306 -5.93 -2.03 -9.47
N GLY A 307 -7.05 -2.70 -9.66
CA GLY A 307 -7.20 -3.73 -10.68
C GLY A 307 -7.93 -3.27 -11.96
N GLY A 308 -8.17 -1.97 -12.16
CA GLY A 308 -8.73 -1.44 -13.40
C GLY A 308 -9.88 -0.47 -13.22
N LEU A 309 -10.62 -0.23 -14.31
CA LEU A 309 -11.72 0.73 -14.34
C LEU A 309 -12.88 0.30 -13.43
N LEU A 310 -13.52 1.28 -12.81
CA LEU A 310 -14.80 1.14 -12.12
C LEU A 310 -15.93 0.97 -13.15
N PRO A 311 -17.12 0.50 -12.76
CA PRO A 311 -18.26 0.40 -13.67
C PRO A 311 -18.72 1.77 -14.20
N ALA A 312 -18.62 2.81 -13.37
CA ALA A 312 -18.99 4.20 -13.68
C ALA A 312 -18.10 5.17 -12.89
N PRO A 313 -17.97 6.43 -13.34
CA PRO A 313 -17.25 7.45 -12.59
C PRO A 313 -17.97 7.76 -11.27
N VAL A 314 -17.19 8.02 -10.22
CA VAL A 314 -17.71 8.44 -8.91
C VAL A 314 -17.09 9.77 -8.53
N ALA A 315 -17.92 10.80 -8.38
CA ALA A 315 -17.49 12.11 -7.88
C ALA A 315 -17.27 12.04 -6.37
N LEU A 316 -16.11 12.42 -5.91
CA LEU A 316 -15.67 12.35 -4.52
C LEU A 316 -15.23 13.73 -4.03
N ASP A 317 -15.53 14.01 -2.77
CA ASP A 317 -14.96 15.13 -2.02
C ASP A 317 -13.55 14.80 -1.50
N GLU A 318 -13.32 13.51 -1.24
CA GLU A 318 -12.04 13.01 -0.73
C GLU A 318 -11.74 11.60 -1.26
N LEU A 319 -10.46 11.30 -1.38
CA LEU A 319 -9.94 10.02 -1.86
C LEU A 319 -8.87 9.49 -0.91
N THR A 320 -9.16 8.39 -0.24
CA THR A 320 -8.20 7.72 0.65
C THR A 320 -7.40 6.67 -0.14
N LEU A 321 -6.07 6.69 0.02
CA LEU A 321 -5.16 5.66 -0.49
C LEU A 321 -4.22 5.17 0.62
N GLN A 322 -4.26 3.88 0.89
CA GLN A 322 -3.27 3.21 1.73
C GLN A 322 -1.96 2.97 0.97
N PRO A 323 -0.84 2.68 1.65
CA PRO A 323 0.38 2.21 0.99
C PRO A 323 0.10 1.04 0.04
N GLY A 324 0.63 1.11 -1.17
CA GLY A 324 0.42 0.12 -2.23
C GLY A 324 -0.85 0.30 -3.06
N GLU A 325 -1.84 1.06 -2.60
CA GLU A 325 -3.07 1.30 -3.35
C GLU A 325 -2.89 2.29 -4.50
N ARG A 326 -3.71 2.12 -5.54
CA ARG A 326 -3.77 3.00 -6.72
C ARG A 326 -5.18 3.50 -6.95
N ALA A 327 -5.25 4.70 -7.53
CA ALA A 327 -6.49 5.24 -8.07
C ALA A 327 -6.25 5.92 -9.42
N ASP A 328 -7.26 5.85 -10.26
CA ASP A 328 -7.33 6.57 -11.52
C ASP A 328 -8.42 7.64 -11.40
N VAL A 329 -8.06 8.90 -11.56
CA VAL A 329 -8.91 10.04 -11.22
C VAL A 329 -8.94 11.05 -12.36
N LEU A 330 -10.11 11.56 -12.67
CA LEU A 330 -10.29 12.70 -13.56
C LEU A 330 -10.60 13.96 -12.75
N ILE A 331 -10.00 15.09 -13.16
CA ILE A 331 -10.29 16.41 -12.61
C ILE A 331 -10.60 17.36 -13.75
N ASP A 332 -11.72 18.10 -13.64
CA ASP A 332 -12.09 19.16 -14.58
C ASP A 332 -11.61 20.53 -14.06
N PHE A 333 -10.60 21.09 -14.72
CA PHE A 333 -10.11 22.43 -14.42
C PHE A 333 -10.84 23.53 -15.18
N GLY A 334 -11.86 23.22 -15.98
CA GLY A 334 -12.56 24.16 -16.86
C GLY A 334 -13.16 25.38 -16.15
N ALA A 335 -13.65 25.18 -14.92
CA ALA A 335 -14.24 26.24 -14.09
C ALA A 335 -13.20 27.12 -13.34
N PHE A 336 -11.92 26.68 -13.29
CA PHE A 336 -10.88 27.29 -12.42
C PHE A 336 -9.83 28.09 -13.20
N ARG A 337 -10.19 28.58 -14.36
CA ARG A 337 -9.28 29.32 -15.24
C ARG A 337 -8.66 30.55 -14.57
N GLY A 338 -7.35 30.62 -14.52
CA GLY A 338 -6.58 31.71 -13.94
C GLY A 338 -6.48 31.66 -12.41
N THR A 339 -6.86 30.56 -11.78
CA THR A 339 -6.73 30.32 -10.34
C THR A 339 -5.80 29.15 -10.05
N SER A 340 -5.48 28.95 -8.78
CA SER A 340 -4.72 27.81 -8.30
C SER A 340 -5.58 26.90 -7.41
N LEU A 341 -5.34 25.60 -7.48
CA LEU A 341 -5.97 24.62 -6.62
C LEU A 341 -4.88 23.83 -5.90
N THR A 342 -5.08 23.51 -4.62
CA THR A 342 -4.13 22.72 -3.85
C THR A 342 -4.70 21.35 -3.53
N LEU A 343 -3.96 20.30 -3.89
CA LEU A 343 -4.22 18.96 -3.39
C LEU A 343 -3.63 18.85 -1.99
N VAL A 344 -4.45 18.49 -1.03
CA VAL A 344 -4.05 18.38 0.38
C VAL A 344 -4.33 16.99 0.92
N ASP A 345 -3.56 16.58 1.93
CA ASP A 345 -3.82 15.40 2.75
C ASP A 345 -4.52 15.83 4.04
N THR A 346 -5.69 15.29 4.31
CA THR A 346 -6.49 15.63 5.48
C THR A 346 -6.40 14.62 6.61
N LEU A 347 -5.69 13.50 6.41
CA LEU A 347 -5.46 12.58 7.51
C LEU A 347 -4.59 13.26 8.58
N PRO A 348 -4.97 13.12 9.86
CA PRO A 348 -4.03 13.48 10.91
C PRO A 348 -2.76 12.68 10.72
N ALA A 349 -1.62 13.30 10.98
CA ALA A 349 -0.37 12.55 11.07
C ALA A 349 -0.61 11.32 11.95
N PRO A 350 -0.10 10.13 11.57
CA PRO A 350 -0.24 8.95 12.38
C PRO A 350 0.14 9.32 13.82
N THR A 351 -0.79 9.19 14.76
CA THR A 351 -0.56 9.59 16.15
C THR A 351 0.32 8.55 16.84
N GLY A 352 1.52 8.92 17.14
CA GLY A 352 2.48 8.09 17.87
C GLY A 352 3.83 8.76 17.95
N PRO A 353 4.72 8.35 18.85
CA PRO A 353 6.09 8.82 18.87
C PRO A 353 6.75 8.51 17.52
N GLY A 354 7.33 9.53 16.86
CA GLY A 354 8.02 9.40 15.57
C GLY A 354 7.17 9.64 14.33
N THR A 355 5.88 9.90 14.49
CA THR A 355 5.07 10.35 13.36
C THR A 355 5.22 11.84 13.20
N SER A 356 5.59 12.29 12.01
CA SER A 356 5.64 13.71 11.71
C SER A 356 4.24 14.29 11.72
N THR A 357 4.10 15.50 12.27
CA THR A 357 3.01 16.39 11.90
C THR A 357 3.25 16.76 10.44
N ALA A 358 2.69 15.95 9.53
CA ALA A 358 2.87 16.20 8.14
C ALA A 358 2.25 17.53 7.77
N ASN A 359 2.96 18.30 6.98
CA ASN A 359 2.38 19.40 6.25
C ASN A 359 1.22 18.83 5.40
N PRO A 360 0.01 19.40 5.47
CA PRO A 360 -1.14 18.89 4.71
C PRO A 360 -0.97 19.04 3.19
N ASP A 361 -0.08 19.94 2.74
CA ASP A 361 0.07 20.20 1.31
C ASP A 361 0.77 19.05 0.59
N VAL A 362 0.20 18.67 -0.55
CA VAL A 362 0.73 17.61 -1.42
C VAL A 362 1.31 18.22 -2.71
N MET A 363 0.49 18.95 -3.47
CA MET A 363 0.90 19.67 -4.68
C MET A 363 -0.10 20.77 -5.03
N GLN A 364 0.32 21.69 -5.92
CA GLN A 364 -0.52 22.77 -6.42
C GLN A 364 -0.75 22.63 -7.92
N PHE A 365 -1.99 22.82 -8.37
CA PHE A 365 -2.36 22.98 -9.78
C PHE A 365 -2.51 24.48 -10.08
N ARG A 366 -1.83 24.99 -11.10
CA ARG A 366 -1.95 26.35 -11.58
C ARG A 366 -2.68 26.37 -12.91
N VAL A 367 -3.95 26.78 -12.89
CA VAL A 367 -4.81 26.72 -14.07
C VAL A 367 -4.57 27.95 -14.93
N ARG A 368 -4.13 27.72 -16.15
CA ARG A 368 -3.81 28.77 -17.12
C ARG A 368 -5.03 29.65 -17.44
N SER A 369 -4.82 30.95 -17.67
CA SER A 369 -5.90 31.93 -17.86
C SER A 369 -6.52 31.97 -19.26
N TRP A 370 -5.85 31.39 -20.28
CA TRP A 370 -6.40 31.39 -21.65
C TRP A 370 -7.46 30.30 -21.86
N PRO A 371 -8.45 30.58 -22.74
CA PRO A 371 -9.50 29.61 -23.02
C PRO A 371 -8.97 28.42 -23.82
N VAL A 372 -9.46 27.22 -23.47
CA VAL A 372 -9.17 25.96 -24.16
C VAL A 372 -10.51 25.33 -24.60
N HIS A 373 -10.54 24.82 -25.84
CA HIS A 373 -11.67 24.00 -26.27
C HIS A 373 -11.44 22.55 -25.86
N ASP A 374 -12.23 22.07 -24.91
CA ASP A 374 -12.25 20.69 -24.50
C ASP A 374 -13.48 19.97 -25.03
N HIS A 375 -13.25 18.92 -25.82
CA HIS A 375 -14.33 18.08 -26.37
C HIS A 375 -14.62 16.85 -25.52
N PHE A 376 -13.81 16.60 -24.49
CA PHE A 376 -14.04 15.45 -23.60
C PHE A 376 -15.37 15.59 -22.87
N ARG A 377 -16.05 14.46 -22.72
CA ARG A 377 -17.25 14.32 -21.91
C ARG A 377 -17.11 13.09 -21.05
N LEU A 378 -17.33 13.24 -19.75
CA LEU A 378 -17.25 12.16 -18.78
C LEU A 378 -18.21 11.02 -19.17
N PRO A 379 -17.73 9.81 -19.47
CA PRO A 379 -18.60 8.68 -19.82
C PRO A 379 -19.45 8.27 -18.64
N ALA A 380 -20.72 7.93 -18.89
CA ALA A 380 -21.60 7.41 -17.84
C ALA A 380 -21.26 5.95 -17.44
N THR A 381 -20.68 5.19 -18.36
CA THR A 381 -20.21 3.81 -18.15
C THR A 381 -18.74 3.73 -18.52
N LEU A 382 -17.92 3.17 -17.66
CA LEU A 382 -16.48 3.03 -17.87
C LEU A 382 -16.11 1.60 -18.28
N SER A 383 -16.63 0.60 -17.57
CA SER A 383 -16.34 -0.81 -17.82
C SER A 383 -17.62 -1.63 -17.97
N PRO A 384 -18.11 -1.83 -19.21
CA PRO A 384 -19.24 -2.73 -19.46
C PRO A 384 -18.95 -4.19 -19.09
N SER A 385 -17.69 -4.60 -19.08
CA SER A 385 -17.28 -5.95 -18.69
C SER A 385 -17.23 -6.15 -17.17
N PHE A 386 -17.31 -5.10 -16.37
CA PHE A 386 -17.25 -5.17 -14.93
C PHE A 386 -18.44 -5.96 -14.36
N LYS A 387 -18.12 -6.91 -13.47
CA LYS A 387 -19.11 -7.66 -12.69
C LYS A 387 -18.82 -7.51 -11.23
N ARG A 388 -19.79 -7.00 -10.48
CA ARG A 388 -19.70 -6.91 -9.01
C ARG A 388 -19.86 -8.29 -8.40
N LEU A 389 -18.86 -8.71 -7.60
CA LEU A 389 -18.92 -9.91 -6.78
C LEU A 389 -19.61 -9.61 -5.44
N THR A 390 -20.46 -10.52 -5.01
CA THR A 390 -21.14 -10.50 -3.71
C THR A 390 -21.06 -11.88 -3.09
N HIS A 391 -21.42 -12.02 -1.82
CA HIS A 391 -21.51 -13.34 -1.18
C HIS A 391 -22.46 -14.29 -1.93
N ASP A 392 -23.53 -13.75 -2.53
CA ASP A 392 -24.57 -14.56 -3.21
C ASP A 392 -24.18 -15.02 -4.61
N ASN A 393 -23.26 -14.30 -5.29
CA ASN A 393 -22.90 -14.60 -6.68
C ASN A 393 -21.45 -15.05 -6.86
N LEU A 394 -20.70 -15.19 -5.76
CA LEU A 394 -19.37 -15.78 -5.81
C LEU A 394 -19.51 -17.25 -6.26
N PRO A 395 -18.75 -17.70 -7.28
CA PRO A 395 -18.77 -19.10 -7.69
C PRO A 395 -18.40 -20.05 -6.54
N LYS A 396 -18.56 -21.37 -6.73
CA LYS A 396 -18.08 -22.36 -5.74
C LYS A 396 -16.65 -22.01 -5.35
N HIS A 397 -16.38 -21.89 -4.06
CA HIS A 397 -15.14 -21.34 -3.53
C HIS A 397 -14.74 -21.98 -2.20
N GLU A 398 -13.44 -21.93 -1.92
CA GLU A 398 -12.88 -22.29 -0.63
C GLU A 398 -12.87 -21.07 0.33
N HIS A 399 -12.91 -21.35 1.63
CA HIS A 399 -12.84 -20.34 2.67
C HIS A 399 -11.48 -20.31 3.36
N ARG A 400 -10.90 -19.12 3.50
CA ARG A 400 -9.66 -18.91 4.27
C ARG A 400 -9.88 -17.88 5.37
N TRP A 401 -9.21 -18.07 6.49
CA TRP A 401 -9.23 -17.16 7.60
C TRP A 401 -7.85 -16.62 7.91
N LEU A 402 -7.76 -15.31 8.06
CA LEU A 402 -6.57 -14.59 8.47
C LEU A 402 -6.88 -13.73 9.70
N ALA A 403 -5.93 -13.66 10.64
CA ALA A 403 -6.02 -12.72 11.75
C ALA A 403 -4.77 -11.82 11.78
N LEU A 404 -5.00 -10.52 11.86
CA LEU A 404 -3.95 -9.52 12.07
C LEU A 404 -3.89 -9.23 13.55
N THR A 405 -2.73 -9.42 14.16
CA THR A 405 -2.60 -9.36 15.62
C THR A 405 -1.39 -8.53 16.04
N LEU A 406 -1.49 -7.99 17.24
CA LEU A 406 -0.35 -7.41 17.94
C LEU A 406 -0.29 -8.05 19.34
N ILE A 407 0.56 -9.06 19.46
CA ILE A 407 0.78 -9.76 20.71
C ILE A 407 1.76 -8.97 21.57
N THR A 408 1.46 -8.86 22.86
CA THR A 408 2.31 -8.15 23.83
C THR A 408 3.75 -8.65 23.77
N GLY A 409 4.69 -7.76 23.49
CA GLY A 409 6.11 -8.06 23.40
C GLY A 409 6.59 -8.59 22.05
N LYS A 410 5.75 -8.54 21.00
CA LYS A 410 6.09 -8.96 19.64
C LYS A 410 5.79 -7.84 18.65
N HIS A 411 6.34 -7.98 17.43
CA HIS A 411 5.92 -7.20 16.26
C HIS A 411 4.50 -7.61 15.83
N PRO A 412 3.82 -6.82 14.98
CA PRO A 412 2.56 -7.24 14.36
C PRO A 412 2.72 -8.56 13.61
N GLU A 413 1.75 -9.47 13.76
CA GLU A 413 1.77 -10.80 13.14
C GLU A 413 0.58 -10.98 12.19
N LEU A 414 0.77 -11.72 11.12
CA LEU A 414 -0.25 -12.18 10.18
C LEU A 414 -0.44 -13.69 10.37
N TRP A 415 -1.57 -14.08 10.96
CA TRP A 415 -1.87 -15.47 11.27
C TRP A 415 -2.71 -16.12 10.18
N GLU A 416 -2.32 -17.31 9.74
CA GLU A 416 -3.20 -18.23 9.04
C GLU A 416 -3.98 -19.05 10.06
N MET A 417 -5.30 -19.12 9.86
CA MET A 417 -6.22 -19.75 10.79
C MET A 417 -7.02 -20.85 10.06
N VAL A 418 -7.25 -21.95 10.75
CA VAL A 418 -8.16 -23.03 10.28
C VAL A 418 -9.31 -23.18 11.27
N GLU A 419 -10.47 -23.50 10.77
CA GLU A 419 -11.62 -23.87 11.62
C GLU A 419 -11.38 -25.25 12.23
N ILE A 420 -11.71 -25.41 13.50
CA ILE A 420 -11.60 -26.68 14.23
C ILE A 420 -12.96 -27.10 14.77
N ASP A 421 -13.16 -28.40 14.94
CA ASP A 421 -14.37 -28.97 15.47
C ASP A 421 -14.55 -28.72 16.98
N ASP A 422 -15.78 -28.78 17.46
CA ASP A 422 -16.12 -28.47 18.86
C ASP A 422 -15.38 -29.37 19.88
N ASP A 423 -15.05 -30.60 19.51
CA ASP A 423 -14.30 -31.55 20.35
C ASP A 423 -12.79 -31.26 20.42
N GLU A 424 -12.27 -30.46 19.48
CA GLU A 424 -10.89 -29.97 19.50
C GLU A 424 -10.72 -28.66 20.31
N VAL A 425 -11.83 -28.01 20.69
CA VAL A 425 -11.79 -26.73 21.42
C VAL A 425 -11.26 -26.96 22.84
N PRO A 426 -10.20 -26.21 23.27
CA PRO A 426 -9.68 -26.34 24.63
C PRO A 426 -10.77 -26.09 25.68
N ALA A 427 -10.81 -26.95 26.70
CA ALA A 427 -11.81 -26.85 27.76
C ALA A 427 -11.75 -25.55 28.58
N LYS A 428 -10.64 -24.80 28.49
CA LYS A 428 -10.44 -23.53 29.19
C LYS A 428 -9.78 -22.52 28.23
N LEU A 429 -10.44 -21.40 28.02
CA LEU A 429 -9.95 -20.26 27.22
C LEU A 429 -9.58 -19.08 28.15
N PRO A 430 -8.72 -18.11 27.73
CA PRO A 430 -8.04 -18.06 26.41
C PRO A 430 -6.82 -19.00 26.31
N VAL A 431 -6.53 -19.43 25.09
CA VAL A 431 -5.34 -20.22 24.72
C VAL A 431 -4.68 -19.56 23.51
N ASP A 432 -3.34 -19.52 23.48
CA ASP A 432 -2.56 -18.94 22.37
C ASP A 432 -2.95 -19.58 21.03
N GLY A 433 -3.29 -18.74 20.06
CA GLY A 433 -3.67 -19.14 18.72
C GLY A 433 -5.12 -19.63 18.56
N ILE A 434 -5.96 -19.58 19.61
CA ILE A 434 -7.38 -19.93 19.51
C ILE A 434 -8.24 -18.67 19.53
N VAL A 435 -8.99 -18.46 18.44
CA VAL A 435 -9.89 -17.31 18.27
C VAL A 435 -11.29 -17.79 17.97
N GLN A 436 -12.26 -17.38 18.77
CA GLN A 436 -13.67 -17.68 18.54
C GLN A 436 -14.38 -16.47 17.93
N VAL A 437 -15.13 -16.70 16.84
CA VAL A 437 -15.84 -15.65 16.09
C VAL A 437 -17.31 -16.03 15.96
N LYS A 438 -18.20 -15.12 16.34
CA LYS A 438 -19.65 -15.21 16.11
C LYS A 438 -20.02 -14.42 14.87
N LEU A 439 -20.27 -15.09 13.77
CA LEU A 439 -20.75 -14.47 12.53
C LEU A 439 -22.22 -14.03 12.65
N PRO A 440 -22.66 -12.98 11.92
CA PRO A 440 -24.05 -12.56 11.88
C PRO A 440 -24.98 -13.71 11.47
N GLY A 441 -25.97 -14.03 12.32
CA GLY A 441 -26.95 -15.09 12.06
C GLY A 441 -26.42 -16.52 12.00
N GLY A 442 -25.09 -16.72 12.16
CA GLY A 442 -24.44 -18.03 12.05
C GLY A 442 -24.04 -18.64 13.41
N PRO A 443 -23.43 -19.83 13.43
CA PRO A 443 -22.84 -20.45 14.62
C PRO A 443 -21.61 -19.67 15.10
N VAL A 444 -21.09 -20.03 16.26
CA VAL A 444 -19.73 -19.66 16.67
C VAL A 444 -18.77 -20.54 15.90
N LYS A 445 -17.76 -19.94 15.30
CA LYS A 445 -16.63 -20.64 14.68
C LYS A 445 -15.42 -20.55 15.59
N THR A 446 -14.75 -21.66 15.84
CA THR A 446 -13.49 -21.69 16.56
C THR A 446 -12.35 -21.87 15.57
N LEU A 447 -11.44 -20.89 15.57
CA LEU A 447 -10.31 -20.83 14.66
C LEU A 447 -9.03 -21.12 15.43
N LYS A 448 -8.16 -21.96 14.86
CA LYS A 448 -6.85 -22.31 15.40
C LYS A 448 -5.76 -21.78 14.47
N ARG A 449 -4.80 -21.06 15.04
CA ARG A 449 -3.63 -20.61 14.28
C ARG A 449 -2.79 -21.80 13.85
N VAL A 450 -2.45 -21.85 12.55
CA VAL A 450 -1.56 -22.87 11.96
C VAL A 450 -0.20 -22.27 11.56
N SER A 451 -0.13 -20.97 11.36
CA SER A 451 1.15 -20.28 11.18
C SER A 451 1.05 -18.78 11.46
N ARG A 452 2.18 -18.12 11.66
CA ARG A 452 2.28 -16.70 12.05
C ARG A 452 3.48 -15.96 11.46
N ASP A 453 4.46 -16.66 10.91
CA ASP A 453 5.72 -16.09 10.44
C ASP A 453 5.98 -16.54 8.99
N PHE A 454 6.69 -15.73 8.21
CA PHE A 454 7.08 -16.08 6.83
C PHE A 454 7.83 -17.41 6.74
N LYS A 455 8.60 -17.74 7.78
CA LYS A 455 9.41 -18.96 7.84
C LYS A 455 8.64 -20.21 8.20
N ASP A 456 7.38 -20.08 8.63
CA ASP A 456 6.52 -21.23 8.93
C ASP A 456 6.15 -21.97 7.63
N ALA A 457 5.78 -23.24 7.75
CA ALA A 457 5.36 -24.04 6.63
C ALA A 457 4.20 -23.36 5.84
N VAL A 458 4.16 -23.62 4.54
CA VAL A 458 3.04 -23.22 3.69
C VAL A 458 1.82 -24.07 4.04
N ASN A 459 0.68 -23.43 4.30
CA ASN A 459 -0.58 -24.11 4.59
C ASN A 459 -1.66 -23.80 3.54
N PHE A 460 -1.53 -22.69 2.82
CA PHE A 460 -2.48 -22.30 1.79
C PHE A 460 -2.04 -22.84 0.43
N TYR A 461 -2.63 -23.97 0.04
CA TYR A 461 -2.58 -24.50 -1.31
C TYR A 461 -3.89 -24.13 -2.00
N VAL A 462 -3.78 -23.52 -3.15
CA VAL A 462 -4.88 -22.93 -3.90
C VAL A 462 -4.97 -23.60 -5.27
N GLU A 463 -6.17 -24.00 -5.65
CA GLU A 463 -6.42 -24.57 -6.97
C GLU A 463 -6.23 -23.50 -8.05
N GLN A 464 -5.49 -23.82 -9.10
CA GLN A 464 -5.33 -22.95 -10.26
C GLN A 464 -6.69 -22.70 -10.93
N ASP A 465 -7.00 -21.42 -11.18
CA ASP A 465 -8.30 -20.93 -11.66
C ASP A 465 -9.48 -21.15 -10.69
N GLY A 466 -9.22 -21.70 -9.51
CA GLY A 466 -10.18 -21.85 -8.42
C GLY A 466 -10.59 -20.50 -7.81
N TRP A 467 -11.74 -20.48 -7.15
CA TRP A 467 -12.23 -19.32 -6.42
C TRP A 467 -12.03 -19.51 -4.93
N GLU A 468 -11.64 -18.44 -4.24
CA GLU A 468 -11.55 -18.42 -2.78
C GLU A 468 -12.20 -17.16 -2.19
N GLN A 469 -12.75 -17.31 -0.99
CA GLN A 469 -13.17 -16.22 -0.12
C GLN A 469 -12.23 -16.17 1.07
N TRP A 470 -11.52 -15.04 1.22
CA TRP A 470 -10.66 -14.80 2.37
C TRP A 470 -11.34 -13.87 3.35
N LYS A 471 -11.37 -14.23 4.63
CA LYS A 471 -11.88 -13.44 5.74
C LYS A 471 -10.71 -12.98 6.59
N ILE A 472 -10.52 -11.68 6.68
CA ILE A 472 -9.36 -11.04 7.33
C ILE A 472 -9.88 -10.22 8.50
N ILE A 473 -9.56 -10.63 9.73
CA ILE A 473 -9.96 -9.91 10.94
C ILE A 473 -8.78 -9.20 11.59
N ASN A 474 -8.96 -7.94 11.98
CA ASN A 474 -7.94 -7.19 12.70
C ASN A 474 -8.24 -7.18 14.21
N LEU A 475 -7.41 -7.90 14.96
CA LEU A 475 -7.47 -8.07 16.41
C LEU A 475 -6.49 -7.13 17.15
N SER A 476 -6.00 -6.07 16.51
CA SER A 476 -5.11 -5.10 17.14
C SER A 476 -5.79 -4.44 18.34
N PRO A 477 -5.10 -4.33 19.49
CA PRO A 477 -5.69 -3.81 20.72
C PRO A 477 -6.03 -2.31 20.60
N ALA A 478 -7.01 -1.87 21.39
CA ALA A 478 -7.48 -0.47 21.37
C ALA A 478 -6.40 0.57 21.70
N LEU A 479 -5.31 0.17 22.39
CA LEU A 479 -4.19 1.06 22.72
C LEU A 479 -3.30 1.38 21.50
N LEU A 480 -3.28 0.50 20.49
CA LEU A 480 -2.52 0.67 19.26
C LEU A 480 -3.39 0.24 18.07
N PRO A 481 -4.36 1.07 17.70
CA PRO A 481 -5.34 0.74 16.67
C PRO A 481 -4.71 0.92 15.28
N ILE A 482 -3.94 -0.06 14.81
CA ILE A 482 -3.23 0.01 13.53
C ILE A 482 -4.11 -0.57 12.42
N PRO A 483 -4.47 0.20 11.39
CA PRO A 483 -5.01 -0.35 10.15
C PRO A 483 -3.89 -0.99 9.34
N HIS A 484 -4.17 -2.14 8.73
CA HIS A 484 -3.21 -2.84 7.88
C HIS A 484 -3.73 -2.89 6.44
N PRO A 485 -3.03 -2.32 5.45
CA PRO A 485 -3.29 -2.59 4.04
C PRO A 485 -2.75 -3.98 3.70
N ILE A 486 -3.64 -4.92 3.37
CA ILE A 486 -3.27 -6.29 3.02
C ILE A 486 -3.23 -6.42 1.52
N HIS A 487 -2.04 -6.75 1.00
CA HIS A 487 -1.79 -7.05 -0.39
C HIS A 487 -1.75 -8.56 -0.62
N VAL A 488 -2.33 -9.01 -1.74
CA VAL A 488 -2.30 -10.41 -2.18
C VAL A 488 -1.73 -10.44 -3.59
N HIS A 489 -0.57 -11.07 -3.74
CA HIS A 489 0.10 -11.23 -5.03
C HIS A 489 -0.74 -12.04 -6.02
N LEU A 490 -0.45 -11.94 -7.31
CA LEU A 490 -1.09 -12.64 -8.43
C LEU A 490 -2.53 -12.19 -8.72
N VAL A 491 -3.37 -12.03 -7.68
CA VAL A 491 -4.82 -11.92 -7.86
C VAL A 491 -5.33 -10.49 -7.82
N GLN A 492 -6.41 -10.27 -8.56
CA GLN A 492 -7.29 -9.12 -8.37
C GLN A 492 -8.58 -9.63 -7.73
N PHE A 493 -8.86 -9.14 -6.54
CA PHE A 493 -10.06 -9.48 -5.77
C PHE A 493 -11.08 -8.34 -5.76
N GLN A 494 -12.26 -8.62 -5.26
CA GLN A 494 -13.21 -7.59 -4.82
C GLN A 494 -13.52 -7.76 -3.34
N ALA A 495 -13.61 -6.66 -2.61
CA ALA A 495 -14.13 -6.70 -1.25
C ALA A 495 -15.63 -7.03 -1.30
N LEU A 496 -16.05 -8.08 -0.61
CA LEU A 496 -17.45 -8.53 -0.54
C LEU A 496 -18.20 -7.80 0.56
N SER A 497 -17.58 -7.70 1.74
CA SER A 497 -18.12 -6.97 2.89
C SER A 497 -16.99 -6.44 3.78
N ARG A 498 -17.39 -5.50 4.63
CA ARG A 498 -16.61 -4.98 5.76
C ARG A 498 -17.55 -4.92 6.95
N ASP A 499 -17.17 -5.52 8.06
CA ASP A 499 -17.99 -5.65 9.25
C ASP A 499 -17.19 -5.28 10.50
N ASN A 500 -17.84 -4.63 11.47
CA ASN A 500 -17.23 -4.26 12.73
C ASN A 500 -17.52 -5.31 13.81
N TYR A 501 -16.54 -5.58 14.66
CA TYR A 501 -16.61 -6.58 15.70
C TYR A 501 -16.20 -5.99 17.08
N ASP A 502 -16.82 -6.46 18.12
CA ASP A 502 -16.29 -6.31 19.48
C ASP A 502 -15.22 -7.37 19.71
N ILE A 503 -13.98 -6.93 19.77
CA ILE A 503 -12.80 -7.77 20.00
C ILE A 503 -12.29 -7.71 21.46
N SER A 504 -13.05 -7.13 22.39
CA SER A 504 -12.62 -6.93 23.78
C SER A 504 -12.29 -8.22 24.53
N THR A 505 -12.76 -9.35 24.04
CA THR A 505 -12.49 -10.69 24.56
C THR A 505 -11.18 -11.31 24.08
N PHE A 506 -10.50 -10.67 23.11
CA PHE A 506 -9.18 -11.09 22.67
C PHE A 506 -8.10 -10.59 23.64
N ASP A 507 -7.41 -11.52 24.27
CA ASP A 507 -6.32 -11.24 25.19
C ASP A 507 -4.98 -11.21 24.44
N SER A 508 -4.47 -10.00 24.19
CA SER A 508 -3.19 -9.81 23.49
C SER A 508 -1.96 -10.29 24.26
N SER A 509 -2.09 -10.53 25.57
CA SER A 509 -1.00 -11.10 26.37
C SER A 509 -0.88 -12.62 26.20
N VAL A 510 -2.00 -13.28 25.88
CA VAL A 510 -2.07 -14.72 25.62
C VAL A 510 -2.05 -15.01 24.10
N GLY A 511 -2.75 -14.21 23.31
CA GLY A 511 -2.96 -14.44 21.88
C GLY A 511 -4.17 -15.31 21.58
N GLY A 512 -5.26 -15.14 22.33
CA GLY A 512 -6.49 -15.92 22.16
C GLY A 512 -7.71 -15.21 22.73
N THR A 513 -8.91 -15.72 22.42
CA THR A 513 -10.17 -15.17 22.94
C THR A 513 -10.64 -15.93 24.18
N SER A 514 -11.17 -15.19 25.17
CA SER A 514 -11.80 -15.78 26.35
C SER A 514 -13.25 -16.23 26.11
N THR A 515 -13.94 -15.51 25.23
CA THR A 515 -15.29 -15.80 24.71
C THR A 515 -15.33 -15.34 23.25
N PRO A 516 -16.33 -15.76 22.45
CA PRO A 516 -16.41 -15.34 21.05
C PRO A 516 -16.44 -13.81 20.87
N ILE A 517 -15.64 -13.32 19.94
CA ILE A 517 -15.81 -11.95 19.42
C ILE A 517 -17.13 -11.87 18.65
N THR A 518 -17.81 -10.72 18.72
CA THR A 518 -19.18 -10.59 18.21
C THR A 518 -19.32 -9.45 17.23
N HIS A 519 -20.09 -9.68 16.17
CA HIS A 519 -20.44 -8.64 15.20
C HIS A 519 -21.21 -7.51 15.88
N THR A 520 -20.86 -6.26 15.56
CA THR A 520 -21.48 -5.06 16.12
C THR A 520 -22.26 -4.27 15.08
N SER A 521 -21.73 -4.11 13.87
CA SER A 521 -22.38 -3.40 12.77
C SER A 521 -21.76 -3.74 11.43
N ALA A 522 -22.52 -3.64 10.36
CA ALA A 522 -21.95 -3.58 9.01
C ALA A 522 -21.15 -2.29 8.84
N GLY A 523 -20.01 -2.38 8.16
CA GLY A 523 -19.22 -1.26 7.71
C GLY A 523 -19.56 -0.87 6.27
N THR A 524 -18.86 0.13 5.73
CA THR A 524 -19.06 0.63 4.38
C THR A 524 -17.82 0.42 3.54
N LEU A 525 -17.98 -0.10 2.34
CA LEU A 525 -16.94 -0.12 1.31
C LEU A 525 -16.98 1.20 0.55
N SER A 526 -15.84 1.85 0.41
CA SER A 526 -15.70 3.02 -0.47
C SER A 526 -15.93 2.63 -1.93
N PRO A 527 -16.23 3.58 -2.82
CA PRO A 527 -16.38 3.29 -4.25
C PRO A 527 -15.16 2.58 -4.87
N GLY A 528 -13.96 2.99 -4.51
CA GLY A 528 -12.72 2.34 -4.96
C GLY A 528 -12.60 0.90 -4.46
N GLU A 529 -12.99 0.62 -3.22
CA GLU A 529 -12.97 -0.73 -2.64
C GLU A 529 -14.03 -1.66 -3.26
N GLN A 530 -15.04 -1.13 -3.91
CA GLN A 530 -16.02 -1.90 -4.67
C GLN A 530 -15.52 -2.29 -6.08
N GLY A 531 -14.41 -1.71 -6.54
CA GLY A 531 -13.72 -2.07 -7.76
C GLY A 531 -12.87 -3.33 -7.63
N TRP A 532 -12.04 -3.58 -8.63
CA TRP A 532 -11.01 -4.61 -8.57
C TRP A 532 -9.81 -4.10 -7.79
N LYS A 533 -9.42 -4.84 -6.76
CA LYS A 533 -8.34 -4.50 -5.84
C LYS A 533 -7.29 -5.60 -5.79
N ASP A 534 -6.10 -5.28 -5.35
CA ASP A 534 -5.08 -6.23 -4.89
C ASP A 534 -4.54 -5.88 -3.50
N THR A 535 -4.89 -4.70 -3.01
CA THR A 535 -4.55 -4.21 -1.67
C THR A 535 -5.81 -3.67 -0.99
N ILE A 536 -6.09 -4.06 0.24
CA ILE A 536 -7.28 -3.64 0.99
C ILE A 536 -6.95 -3.29 2.43
N ARG A 537 -7.42 -2.13 2.89
CA ARG A 537 -7.31 -1.73 4.28
C ARG A 537 -8.21 -2.61 5.18
N VAL A 538 -7.62 -3.15 6.23
CA VAL A 538 -8.35 -3.80 7.34
C VAL A 538 -8.11 -3.00 8.61
N GLY A 539 -9.08 -2.20 9.00
CA GLY A 539 -9.01 -1.35 10.20
C GLY A 539 -9.12 -2.16 11.49
N PRO A 540 -8.75 -1.57 12.63
CA PRO A 540 -8.93 -2.20 13.93
C PRO A 540 -10.39 -2.61 14.15
N LYS A 541 -10.62 -3.80 14.69
CA LYS A 541 -11.96 -4.38 14.92
C LYS A 541 -12.78 -4.66 13.65
N GLU A 542 -12.19 -4.54 12.46
CA GLU A 542 -12.86 -4.87 11.21
C GLU A 542 -12.57 -6.31 10.80
N LEU A 543 -13.59 -6.97 10.26
CA LEU A 543 -13.50 -8.16 9.44
C LEU A 543 -13.82 -7.77 8.00
N VAL A 544 -12.87 -7.94 7.10
CA VAL A 544 -13.04 -7.72 5.66
C VAL A 544 -13.08 -9.06 4.97
N SER A 545 -14.13 -9.27 4.14
CA SER A 545 -14.23 -10.44 3.27
C SER A 545 -13.88 -10.05 1.84
N ILE A 546 -12.99 -10.79 1.21
CA ILE A 546 -12.62 -10.61 -0.20
C ILE A 546 -12.92 -11.89 -0.98
N GLY A 547 -13.23 -11.74 -2.27
CA GLY A 547 -13.43 -12.85 -3.20
C GLY A 547 -12.51 -12.72 -4.41
N ALA A 548 -11.78 -13.79 -4.75
CA ALA A 548 -10.83 -13.81 -5.85
C ALA A 548 -10.85 -15.12 -6.63
N GLN A 549 -10.53 -15.05 -7.93
CA GLN A 549 -10.15 -16.21 -8.73
C GLN A 549 -8.62 -16.27 -8.84
N PHE A 550 -8.02 -17.39 -8.50
CA PHE A 550 -6.57 -17.58 -8.47
C PHE A 550 -6.05 -18.10 -9.81
N GLY A 551 -6.15 -17.27 -10.84
CA GLY A 551 -5.74 -17.60 -12.21
C GLY A 551 -4.65 -16.68 -12.76
N GLY A 552 -4.12 -17.03 -13.94
CA GLY A 552 -3.08 -16.26 -14.64
C GLY A 552 -1.64 -16.63 -14.30
N GLY A 553 -1.43 -17.52 -13.33
CA GLY A 553 -0.12 -18.03 -12.96
C GLY A 553 -0.19 -19.16 -11.95
N SER A 554 0.84 -19.98 -11.88
CA SER A 554 1.02 -21.01 -10.86
C SER A 554 2.35 -20.85 -10.17
N GLY A 555 2.54 -21.54 -9.05
CA GLY A 555 3.74 -21.49 -8.24
C GLY A 555 3.52 -20.82 -6.89
N ARG A 556 4.60 -20.30 -6.31
CA ARG A 556 4.61 -19.73 -4.97
C ARG A 556 4.46 -18.21 -5.05
N PHE A 557 3.57 -17.67 -4.20
CA PHE A 557 3.27 -16.24 -4.10
C PHE A 557 3.19 -15.82 -2.64
N MET A 558 3.15 -14.51 -2.41
CA MET A 558 3.07 -13.91 -1.08
C MET A 558 1.75 -13.17 -0.88
N PHE A 559 1.37 -13.01 0.37
CA PHE A 559 0.43 -12.02 0.84
C PHE A 559 0.96 -11.41 2.12
N HIS A 560 0.80 -10.11 2.28
CA HIS A 560 1.45 -9.38 3.37
C HIS A 560 0.75 -8.06 3.68
N CYS A 561 1.08 -7.48 4.84
CA CYS A 561 0.78 -6.10 5.13
C CYS A 561 1.68 -5.19 4.28
N HIS A 562 1.10 -4.20 3.61
CA HIS A 562 1.87 -3.26 2.79
C HIS A 562 2.38 -2.03 3.56
N ILE A 563 2.38 -2.07 4.88
CA ILE A 563 3.30 -1.26 5.70
C ILE A 563 4.65 -1.97 5.61
N LEU A 564 5.61 -1.36 4.94
CA LEU A 564 6.82 -2.04 4.51
C LEU A 564 7.69 -2.54 5.68
N GLU A 565 7.68 -1.84 6.81
CA GLU A 565 8.34 -2.29 8.04
C GLU A 565 7.66 -3.51 8.65
N HIS A 566 6.31 -3.61 8.58
CA HIS A 566 5.58 -4.78 9.05
C HIS A 566 5.84 -6.00 8.17
N GLU A 567 5.92 -5.79 6.86
CA GLU A 567 6.34 -6.81 5.89
C GLU A 567 7.73 -7.34 6.24
N ASP A 568 8.73 -6.45 6.36
CA ASP A 568 10.11 -6.77 6.71
C ASP A 568 10.25 -7.47 8.08
N GLU A 569 9.35 -7.18 9.03
CA GLU A 569 9.32 -7.76 10.37
C GLU A 569 8.55 -9.09 10.46
N GLY A 570 7.93 -9.54 9.35
CA GLY A 570 7.32 -10.87 9.25
C GLY A 570 5.79 -10.89 9.08
N MET A 571 5.13 -9.73 8.92
CA MET A 571 3.70 -9.68 8.53
C MET A 571 3.50 -10.09 7.06
N MET A 572 4.08 -11.20 6.69
CA MET A 572 4.09 -11.77 5.35
C MET A 572 3.93 -13.29 5.42
N ARG A 573 3.15 -13.85 4.50
CA ARG A 573 2.92 -15.28 4.40
C ARG A 573 2.95 -15.73 2.93
N THR A 574 2.94 -17.03 2.74
CA THR A 574 3.07 -17.67 1.43
C THR A 574 1.84 -18.51 1.11
N PHE A 575 1.39 -18.48 -0.14
CA PHE A 575 0.48 -19.47 -0.71
C PHE A 575 1.06 -20.08 -1.99
N VAL A 576 0.56 -21.24 -2.38
CA VAL A 576 1.00 -21.96 -3.59
C VAL A 576 -0.21 -22.24 -4.47
N VAL A 577 -0.17 -21.77 -5.71
CA VAL A 577 -1.18 -22.08 -6.73
C VAL A 577 -0.68 -23.24 -7.57
N MET A 578 -1.47 -24.31 -7.68
CA MET A 578 -1.13 -25.50 -8.45
C MET A 578 -2.37 -26.13 -9.11
N PRO A 579 -2.18 -26.98 -10.15
CA PRO A 579 -3.28 -27.68 -10.78
C PRO A 579 -4.03 -28.60 -9.80
N GLU A 580 -5.36 -28.71 -9.97
CA GLU A 580 -6.24 -29.57 -9.16
C GLU A 580 -5.74 -31.03 -9.14
N GLU A 581 -5.30 -31.55 -10.30
CA GLU A 581 -4.83 -32.92 -10.43
C GLU A 581 -3.57 -33.19 -9.58
N VAL A 582 -2.75 -32.17 -9.34
CA VAL A 582 -1.57 -32.28 -8.47
C VAL A 582 -1.99 -32.24 -7.01
N MET A 583 -2.91 -31.35 -6.65
CA MET A 583 -3.44 -31.26 -5.29
C MET A 583 -4.14 -32.55 -4.88
N ALA A 584 -4.86 -33.22 -5.79
CA ALA A 584 -5.55 -34.47 -5.53
C ALA A 584 -4.61 -35.64 -5.17
N LEU A 585 -3.31 -35.52 -5.42
CA LEU A 585 -2.32 -36.57 -5.08
C LEU A 585 -1.87 -36.50 -3.61
N ASP A 586 -2.07 -35.40 -2.94
CA ASP A 586 -1.73 -35.24 -1.52
C ASP A 586 -2.98 -34.83 -0.72
N PRO A 587 -3.57 -35.77 0.06
CA PRO A 587 -4.77 -35.47 0.84
C PRO A 587 -4.55 -34.38 1.91
N ASN A 588 -3.31 -34.04 2.27
CA ASN A 588 -3.02 -32.96 3.20
C ASN A 588 -3.06 -31.57 2.55
N MET A 589 -3.10 -31.49 1.21
CA MET A 589 -3.28 -30.24 0.47
C MET A 589 -4.74 -29.85 0.33
N HIS A 590 -5.66 -30.81 0.46
CA HIS A 590 -7.10 -30.56 0.56
C HIS A 590 -7.46 -30.41 2.03
N HIS A 591 -7.90 -29.22 2.45
CA HIS A 591 -8.62 -29.12 3.71
C HIS A 591 -9.95 -29.90 3.55
N PRO A 592 -10.36 -30.69 4.55
CA PRO A 592 -11.64 -31.39 4.46
C PRO A 592 -12.75 -30.37 4.21
N HIS A 593 -13.49 -30.58 3.12
CA HIS A 593 -14.67 -29.82 2.79
C HIS A 593 -15.68 -29.96 3.94
N HIS A 594 -15.84 -28.92 4.74
CA HIS A 594 -17.05 -28.76 5.51
C HIS A 594 -18.08 -28.11 4.58
N ASP A 595 -18.83 -28.98 3.88
CA ASP A 595 -20.05 -28.60 3.16
C ASP A 595 -21.01 -27.95 4.16
N HIS A 596 -21.22 -26.63 4.02
CA HIS A 596 -22.41 -25.91 4.54
C HIS A 596 -22.67 -24.61 3.76
#